data_2fad17d33611a9821431c329e94f00f7
#
_entry.id   2fad17d33611a9821431c329e94f00f7
#
_cell.length_a   1.000
_cell.length_b   1.000
_cell.length_c   1.000
_cell.angle_alpha   90.00
_cell.angle_beta   90.00
_cell.angle_gamma   90.00
#
_symmetry.space_group_name_H-M   'P 1'
#
loop_
_entity.id
_entity.type
_entity.pdbx_description
1 polymer ?
#
loop_
_entity_poly.entity_id
_entity_poly.type
_entity_poly.pdbx_seq_one_letter_code
_entity_poly.pdbx_strand_id
1 'polypeptide(L)'
;MSKGAKGEKSLKKMIIKDKLVSEEKANYVGALEINKHVKSFFNGKEEICKIIECRLLKDHENEKKKNDYSYEYYVHYIDYNRRNDRWIQRKDIILDDENIEAELKKKEQKEEQDKLKTIPFQNDENEGYDKSRVIAHEEATKVKTITEIVIGQYKVEAWYFSPFPETYHVDTLFFCEFCFTFFIEKTELNRHMNLCNLKHPPGNEIYRDDKISMFEVDGKYEEFYCENLCYIAKLFLDHKTLEYDVEPFLFYILTEYDDYGYHFVGYFSKEKVSSEGNNLSCILVMPFCQRKGYGKFLIDFSYLLSKKEKTYGGPEHPLSDLGFSTYFSYWTQKLCIALKEFKEEVISISKLQEITGIRYHDILRVLTDLELLRYHDGQHIIVADGNILDQLYKKAGRAGYPLKPEKLIWTPYKLRYDF
;
A
#
# COMPACT_ATOMS: atom_id res chain seq x y z
N MET A 1 42.37 9.07 -42.38
CA MET A 1 41.31 10.05 -42.64
C MET A 1 40.01 9.29 -42.79
N SER A 2 39.15 9.35 -41.82
CA SER A 2 37.71 9.54 -41.91
C SER A 2 37.13 9.27 -40.52
N LYS A 3 36.50 10.28 -39.99
CA LYS A 3 35.87 10.37 -38.68
C LYS A 3 34.54 9.59 -38.71
N GLY A 4 34.39 8.62 -37.81
CA GLY A 4 33.15 7.94 -37.55
C GLY A 4 32.43 8.64 -36.39
N ALA A 5 31.23 9.10 -36.68
CA ALA A 5 30.34 9.80 -35.76
C ALA A 5 29.80 8.84 -34.68
N LYS A 6 30.02 9.19 -33.44
CA LYS A 6 29.30 8.62 -32.29
C LYS A 6 27.86 9.15 -32.29
N GLY A 7 26.91 8.26 -32.54
CA GLY A 7 25.50 8.55 -32.33
C GLY A 7 25.16 8.54 -30.86
N GLU A 8 25.09 9.70 -30.24
CA GLU A 8 24.42 9.88 -28.95
C GLU A 8 22.93 9.66 -29.14
N LYS A 9 22.44 8.50 -28.72
CA LYS A 9 21.02 8.34 -28.44
C LYS A 9 20.71 9.07 -27.13
N SER A 10 20.35 10.33 -27.26
CA SER A 10 19.71 11.11 -26.24
C SER A 10 18.46 10.35 -25.75
N LEU A 11 18.53 9.76 -24.55
CA LEU A 11 17.35 9.44 -23.77
C LEU A 11 16.60 10.75 -23.56
N LYS A 12 15.50 10.92 -24.28
CA LYS A 12 14.50 11.89 -23.93
C LYS A 12 13.94 11.47 -22.57
N LYS A 13 14.52 12.01 -21.49
CA LYS A 13 13.77 12.21 -20.25
C LYS A 13 12.47 12.86 -20.68
N MET A 14 11.38 12.13 -20.60
CA MET A 14 10.06 12.69 -20.49
C MET A 14 10.00 13.34 -19.12
N ILE A 15 10.67 14.49 -19.01
CA ILE A 15 10.27 15.48 -18.05
C ILE A 15 8.81 15.70 -18.38
N ILE A 16 7.92 15.32 -17.48
CA ILE A 16 6.60 15.92 -17.37
C ILE A 16 6.96 17.40 -17.25
N LYS A 17 7.03 18.08 -18.39
CA LYS A 17 7.00 19.52 -18.40
C LYS A 17 5.73 19.82 -17.66
N ASP A 18 5.88 20.39 -16.47
CA ASP A 18 4.90 21.24 -15.89
C ASP A 18 4.29 22.08 -17.02
N LYS A 19 3.24 21.54 -17.65
CA LYS A 19 2.12 22.38 -17.84
C LYS A 19 1.71 22.64 -16.40
N LEU A 20 2.36 23.64 -15.80
CA LEU A 20 1.65 24.59 -15.00
C LEU A 20 0.31 24.66 -15.71
N VAL A 21 -0.66 23.95 -15.19
CA VAL A 21 -2.05 24.25 -15.37
C VAL A 21 -2.04 25.70 -14.91
N SER A 22 -1.84 26.60 -15.90
CA SER A 22 -2.10 28.00 -15.73
C SER A 22 -3.40 27.98 -14.98
N GLU A 23 -3.42 28.61 -13.83
CA GLU A 23 -4.57 28.92 -13.01
C GLU A 23 -5.66 29.58 -13.89
N GLU A 24 -6.24 28.88 -14.79
CA GLU A 24 -7.65 28.94 -14.99
C GLU A 24 -8.21 28.24 -13.75
N LYS A 25 -8.20 28.98 -12.63
CA LYS A 25 -9.28 28.88 -11.67
C LYS A 25 -10.53 29.04 -12.52
N ALA A 26 -11.02 27.92 -13.03
CA ALA A 26 -12.34 27.85 -13.58
C ALA A 26 -13.18 28.43 -12.47
N ASN A 27 -13.66 29.66 -12.62
CA ASN A 27 -14.59 30.27 -11.71
C ASN A 27 -15.83 29.39 -11.79
N TYR A 28 -15.91 28.38 -10.92
CA TYR A 28 -17.11 27.55 -10.71
C TYR A 28 -18.17 28.46 -10.09
N VAL A 29 -18.73 29.33 -10.94
CA VAL A 29 -19.71 30.33 -10.54
C VAL A 29 -20.92 29.60 -9.93
N GLY A 30 -21.08 29.78 -8.62
CA GLY A 30 -22.18 29.19 -7.85
C GLY A 30 -21.89 27.85 -7.18
N ALA A 31 -20.70 27.25 -7.34
CA ALA A 31 -20.30 26.07 -6.59
C ALA A 31 -19.94 26.40 -5.14
N LEU A 32 -19.98 25.39 -4.25
CA LEU A 32 -19.38 25.50 -2.92
C LEU A 32 -17.88 25.60 -3.03
N GLU A 33 -17.26 26.34 -2.10
CA GLU A 33 -15.82 26.59 -2.08
C GLU A 33 -15.03 25.31 -1.81
N ILE A 34 -13.93 25.12 -2.55
CA ILE A 34 -12.95 24.07 -2.28
C ILE A 34 -12.28 24.36 -0.93
N ASN A 35 -11.95 23.32 -0.18
CA ASN A 35 -11.46 23.34 1.20
C ASN A 35 -12.52 23.74 2.26
N LYS A 36 -13.76 23.99 1.88
CA LYS A 36 -14.85 24.19 2.86
C LYS A 36 -15.14 22.89 3.59
N HIS A 37 -15.32 22.98 4.92
CA HIS A 37 -15.81 21.87 5.74
C HIS A 37 -17.35 21.87 5.72
N VAL A 38 -17.90 20.69 5.53
CA VAL A 38 -19.33 20.45 5.46
C VAL A 38 -19.66 19.13 6.17
N LYS A 39 -20.93 18.82 6.42
CA LYS A 39 -21.36 17.50 6.90
C LYS A 39 -22.02 16.72 5.78
N SER A 40 -21.84 15.39 5.81
CA SER A 40 -22.55 14.47 4.93
C SER A 40 -22.81 13.14 5.64
N PHE A 41 -23.80 12.39 5.18
CA PHE A 41 -24.09 11.06 5.72
C PHE A 41 -23.06 10.05 5.22
N PHE A 42 -22.39 9.40 6.16
CA PHE A 42 -21.47 8.31 5.90
C PHE A 42 -21.69 7.18 6.91
N ASN A 43 -21.88 5.93 6.42
CA ASN A 43 -22.17 4.75 7.26
C ASN A 43 -23.33 4.97 8.24
N GLY A 44 -24.37 5.72 7.84
CA GLY A 44 -25.57 5.98 8.64
C GLY A 44 -25.41 7.07 9.71
N LYS A 45 -24.32 7.82 9.69
CA LYS A 45 -24.04 8.94 10.61
C LYS A 45 -23.71 10.21 9.83
N GLU A 46 -23.95 11.35 10.46
CA GLU A 46 -23.47 12.63 9.98
C GLU A 46 -21.99 12.77 10.35
N GLU A 47 -21.13 12.91 9.33
CA GLU A 47 -19.69 13.02 9.48
C GLU A 47 -19.19 14.31 8.85
N ILE A 48 -18.17 14.93 9.45
CA ILE A 48 -17.54 16.12 8.90
C ILE A 48 -16.63 15.70 7.75
N CYS A 49 -16.79 16.37 6.62
CA CYS A 49 -15.93 16.17 5.46
C CYS A 49 -15.47 17.51 4.88
N LYS A 50 -14.35 17.48 4.19
CA LYS A 50 -13.74 18.61 3.50
C LYS A 50 -13.96 18.48 2.00
N ILE A 51 -14.43 19.53 1.34
CA ILE A 51 -14.53 19.55 -0.12
C ILE A 51 -13.12 19.64 -0.70
N ILE A 52 -12.75 18.65 -1.50
CA ILE A 52 -11.41 18.56 -2.12
C ILE A 52 -11.46 19.07 -3.55
N GLU A 53 -12.55 18.76 -4.29
CA GLU A 53 -12.72 19.13 -5.68
C GLU A 53 -14.22 19.27 -6.00
N CYS A 54 -14.57 19.96 -7.08
CA CYS A 54 -15.92 19.97 -7.62
C CYS A 54 -15.90 19.84 -9.14
N ARG A 55 -16.95 19.24 -9.70
CA ARG A 55 -17.12 19.15 -11.15
C ARG A 55 -18.58 19.39 -11.53
N LEU A 56 -18.77 19.94 -12.70
CA LEU A 56 -20.10 20.21 -13.25
C LEU A 56 -20.80 18.90 -13.62
N LEU A 57 -22.05 18.75 -13.24
CA LEU A 57 -22.89 17.62 -13.67
C LEU A 57 -23.21 17.75 -15.18
N LYS A 58 -23.11 16.65 -15.92
CA LYS A 58 -23.36 16.61 -17.39
C LYS A 58 -24.71 17.17 -17.78
N ASP A 59 -25.74 16.96 -16.96
CA ASP A 59 -27.10 17.43 -17.21
C ASP A 59 -27.22 18.96 -17.13
N HIS A 60 -26.29 19.64 -16.46
CA HIS A 60 -26.28 21.08 -16.25
C HIS A 60 -25.27 21.84 -17.14
N GLU A 61 -24.58 21.16 -18.04
CA GLU A 61 -23.56 21.78 -18.92
C GLU A 61 -24.11 22.93 -19.76
N ASN A 62 -25.37 22.83 -20.22
CA ASN A 62 -26.03 23.79 -21.09
C ASN A 62 -26.84 24.87 -20.34
N GLU A 63 -26.87 24.85 -19.02
CA GLU A 63 -27.60 25.84 -18.24
C GLU A 63 -26.91 27.22 -18.24
N LYS A 64 -27.70 28.28 -18.48
CA LYS A 64 -27.23 29.66 -18.47
C LYS A 64 -26.89 30.19 -17.08
N LYS A 65 -27.51 29.66 -16.03
CA LYS A 65 -27.24 29.99 -14.64
C LYS A 65 -26.96 28.72 -13.87
N LYS A 66 -25.77 28.62 -13.33
CA LYS A 66 -25.30 27.50 -12.51
C LYS A 66 -25.39 27.90 -11.03
N ASN A 67 -25.74 26.96 -10.17
CA ASN A 67 -25.75 27.11 -8.73
C ASN A 67 -25.05 25.90 -8.10
N ASP A 68 -24.97 25.83 -6.78
CA ASP A 68 -24.28 24.76 -6.05
C ASP A 68 -24.89 23.34 -6.32
N TYR A 69 -26.15 23.25 -6.75
CA TYR A 69 -26.78 21.99 -7.18
C TYR A 69 -26.40 21.55 -8.60
N SER A 70 -25.80 22.42 -9.37
CA SER A 70 -25.29 22.07 -10.72
C SER A 70 -23.98 21.28 -10.65
N TYR A 71 -23.42 21.09 -9.47
CA TYR A 71 -22.12 20.45 -9.24
C TYR A 71 -22.23 19.22 -8.34
N GLU A 72 -21.32 18.28 -8.53
CA GLU A 72 -20.98 17.26 -7.55
C GLU A 72 -19.62 17.55 -6.94
N TYR A 73 -19.40 17.06 -5.72
CA TYR A 73 -18.28 17.42 -4.87
C TYR A 73 -17.51 16.18 -4.44
N TYR A 74 -16.20 16.18 -4.66
CA TYR A 74 -15.31 15.16 -4.12
C TYR A 74 -14.94 15.54 -2.70
N VAL A 75 -15.26 14.68 -1.75
CA VAL A 75 -15.09 14.99 -0.33
C VAL A 75 -14.19 13.99 0.38
N HIS A 76 -13.40 14.52 1.33
CA HIS A 76 -12.60 13.76 2.28
C HIS A 76 -13.25 13.81 3.66
N TYR A 77 -13.56 12.64 4.23
CA TYR A 77 -14.10 12.52 5.59
C TYR A 77 -12.95 12.60 6.60
N ILE A 78 -12.93 13.61 7.47
CA ILE A 78 -11.79 13.98 8.33
C ILE A 78 -11.32 12.83 9.24
N ASP A 79 -12.26 12.04 9.79
CA ASP A 79 -11.93 10.94 10.70
C ASP A 79 -11.66 9.61 9.98
N TYR A 80 -11.57 9.61 8.65
CA TYR A 80 -11.47 8.41 7.85
C TYR A 80 -10.29 8.48 6.89
N ASN A 81 -9.77 7.30 6.55
CA ASN A 81 -8.73 7.17 5.54
C ASN A 81 -9.25 7.62 4.16
N ARG A 82 -8.39 8.21 3.34
CA ARG A 82 -8.67 8.71 1.97
C ARG A 82 -9.32 7.67 1.05
N ARG A 83 -9.20 6.39 1.33
CA ARG A 83 -9.93 5.33 0.59
C ARG A 83 -11.45 5.51 0.60
N ASN A 84 -11.98 6.24 1.58
CA ASN A 84 -13.41 6.54 1.73
C ASN A 84 -13.83 7.82 0.98
N ASP A 85 -12.88 8.54 0.37
CA ASP A 85 -13.14 9.75 -0.40
C ASP A 85 -13.96 9.42 -1.63
N ARG A 86 -14.98 10.25 -1.93
CA ARG A 86 -15.91 9.99 -3.01
C ARG A 86 -16.61 11.24 -3.51
N TRP A 87 -17.18 11.13 -4.70
CA TRP A 87 -18.11 12.13 -5.23
C TRP A 87 -19.45 12.02 -4.55
N ILE A 88 -20.01 13.15 -4.10
CA ILE A 88 -21.36 13.27 -3.54
C ILE A 88 -22.09 14.42 -4.22
N GLN A 89 -23.44 14.32 -4.25
CA GLN A 89 -24.26 15.39 -4.80
C GLN A 89 -24.53 16.46 -3.75
N ARG A 90 -24.87 17.68 -4.21
CA ARG A 90 -25.18 18.81 -3.32
C ARG A 90 -26.27 18.48 -2.29
N LYS A 91 -27.28 17.68 -2.67
CA LYS A 91 -28.37 17.26 -1.78
C LYS A 91 -27.90 16.45 -0.56
N ASP A 92 -26.74 15.80 -0.67
CA ASP A 92 -26.15 14.96 0.38
C ASP A 92 -25.25 15.79 1.32
N ILE A 93 -25.10 17.10 1.07
CA ILE A 93 -24.28 18.03 1.84
C ILE A 93 -25.13 18.87 2.76
N ILE A 94 -24.78 18.89 4.04
CA ILE A 94 -25.38 19.71 5.10
C ILE A 94 -24.41 20.86 5.41
N LEU A 95 -24.92 22.10 5.29
CA LEU A 95 -24.19 23.30 5.66
C LEU A 95 -24.55 23.66 7.10
N ASP A 96 -23.59 23.54 8.00
CA ASP A 96 -23.74 23.80 9.44
C ASP A 96 -22.42 24.41 10.00
N ASP A 97 -22.06 25.55 9.43
CA ASP A 97 -20.72 26.14 9.63
C ASP A 97 -20.40 26.38 11.11
N GLU A 98 -21.36 26.83 11.95
CA GLU A 98 -21.12 27.13 13.37
C GLU A 98 -20.82 25.86 14.20
N ASN A 99 -21.60 24.80 13.99
CA ASN A 99 -21.39 23.53 14.70
C ASN A 99 -20.13 22.80 14.23
N ILE A 100 -19.83 22.86 12.93
CA ILE A 100 -18.62 22.26 12.34
C ILE A 100 -17.37 22.88 12.95
N GLU A 101 -17.26 24.21 13.00
CA GLU A 101 -16.11 24.88 13.61
C GLU A 101 -15.95 24.54 15.10
N ALA A 102 -17.07 24.44 15.83
CA ALA A 102 -17.03 24.09 17.25
C ALA A 102 -16.56 22.63 17.46
N GLU A 103 -16.98 21.70 16.60
CA GLU A 103 -16.56 20.30 16.64
C GLU A 103 -15.08 20.15 16.27
N LEU A 104 -14.59 20.84 15.22
CA LEU A 104 -13.18 20.81 14.81
C LEU A 104 -12.26 21.34 15.92
N LYS A 105 -12.59 22.47 16.54
CA LYS A 105 -11.81 23.01 17.67
C LYS A 105 -11.73 22.05 18.85
N LYS A 106 -12.80 21.33 19.16
CA LYS A 106 -12.81 20.30 20.20
C LYS A 106 -11.92 19.11 19.87
N LYS A 107 -11.87 18.70 18.59
CA LYS A 107 -11.00 17.62 18.11
C LYS A 107 -9.53 18.00 18.21
N GLU A 108 -9.14 19.18 17.73
CA GLU A 108 -7.78 19.70 17.82
C GLU A 108 -7.28 19.75 19.28
N GLN A 109 -8.10 20.25 20.20
CA GLN A 109 -7.77 20.28 21.63
C GLN A 109 -7.58 18.89 22.24
N LYS A 110 -8.37 17.91 21.79
CA LYS A 110 -8.25 16.54 22.25
C LYS A 110 -6.97 15.86 21.72
N GLU A 111 -6.66 16.07 20.44
CA GLU A 111 -5.42 15.56 19.83
C GLU A 111 -4.16 16.16 20.48
N GLU A 112 -4.17 17.46 20.80
CA GLU A 112 -3.08 18.09 21.55
C GLU A 112 -2.91 17.49 22.96
N GLN A 113 -4.02 17.20 23.66
CA GLN A 113 -3.97 16.55 24.98
C GLN A 113 -3.49 15.10 24.90
N ASP A 114 -3.84 14.37 23.84
CA ASP A 114 -3.41 12.99 23.67
C ASP A 114 -1.95 12.91 23.18
N LYS A 115 -1.46 13.86 22.38
CA LYS A 115 -0.04 14.00 22.03
C LYS A 115 0.85 14.32 23.25
N LEU A 116 0.33 15.04 24.24
CA LEU A 116 1.04 15.33 25.50
C LEU A 116 1.16 14.10 26.42
N LYS A 117 0.32 13.08 26.24
CA LYS A 117 0.33 11.84 27.05
C LYS A 117 1.16 10.72 26.45
N THR A 118 1.39 10.74 25.16
CA THR A 118 2.24 9.79 24.47
C THR A 118 3.63 10.38 24.36
N ILE A 119 4.64 9.69 24.94
CA ILE A 119 6.04 9.98 24.63
C ILE A 119 6.18 9.70 23.14
N PRO A 120 6.45 10.71 22.29
CA PRO A 120 6.54 10.45 20.87
C PRO A 120 7.85 9.69 20.64
N PHE A 121 7.74 8.41 20.37
CA PHE A 121 8.69 7.81 19.45
C PHE A 121 8.25 8.36 18.07
N GLN A 122 8.76 9.53 17.74
CA GLN A 122 8.52 10.18 16.46
C GLN A 122 8.98 9.22 15.38
N ASN A 123 8.03 8.55 14.72
CA ASN A 123 8.19 8.30 13.32
C ASN A 123 7.99 9.69 12.69
N ASP A 124 9.03 10.43 12.46
CA ASP A 124 9.02 11.51 11.48
C ASP A 124 8.86 10.82 10.12
N GLU A 125 7.59 10.61 9.75
CA GLU A 125 7.19 10.02 8.45
C GLU A 125 7.71 10.86 7.28
N ASN A 126 8.33 12.01 7.55
CA ASN A 126 8.84 12.96 6.59
C ASN A 126 10.33 13.32 6.76
N GLU A 127 11.09 12.66 7.64
CA GLU A 127 12.54 12.84 7.68
C GLU A 127 13.19 12.26 6.43
N GLY A 128 13.50 13.15 5.48
CA GLY A 128 14.21 12.82 4.24
C GLY A 128 13.47 13.13 2.94
N TYR A 129 12.17 13.38 2.98
CA TYR A 129 11.43 13.78 1.78
C TYR A 129 11.45 15.31 1.60
N ASP A 130 11.78 15.73 0.39
CA ASP A 130 11.59 17.12 -0.02
C ASP A 130 10.11 17.50 0.10
N LYS A 131 9.80 18.46 0.97
CA LYS A 131 8.42 18.93 1.23
C LYS A 131 7.68 19.31 -0.06
N SER A 132 8.39 19.80 -1.06
CA SER A 132 7.81 20.12 -2.38
C SER A 132 7.33 18.88 -3.12
N ARG A 133 8.04 17.74 -3.00
CA ARG A 133 7.64 16.47 -3.61
C ARG A 133 6.44 15.86 -2.91
N VAL A 134 6.36 15.96 -1.58
CA VAL A 134 5.19 15.50 -0.80
C VAL A 134 3.95 16.27 -1.23
N ILE A 135 4.02 17.61 -1.27
CA ILE A 135 2.90 18.47 -1.70
C ILE A 135 2.48 18.17 -3.15
N ALA A 136 3.44 18.03 -4.07
CA ALA A 136 3.16 17.69 -5.45
C ALA A 136 2.51 16.30 -5.59
N HIS A 137 2.93 15.33 -4.79
CA HIS A 137 2.31 14.01 -4.74
C HIS A 137 0.88 14.08 -4.20
N GLU A 138 0.64 14.80 -3.10
CA GLU A 138 -0.69 14.98 -2.54
C GLU A 138 -1.65 15.66 -3.52
N GLU A 139 -1.19 16.70 -4.23
CA GLU A 139 -1.99 17.36 -5.27
C GLU A 139 -2.31 16.43 -6.44
N ALA A 140 -1.33 15.67 -6.93
CA ALA A 140 -1.51 14.76 -8.05
C ALA A 140 -2.43 13.57 -7.72
N THR A 141 -2.50 13.16 -6.46
CA THR A 141 -3.23 11.97 -6.00
C THR A 141 -4.56 12.26 -5.30
N LYS A 142 -4.96 13.53 -5.22
CA LYS A 142 -6.11 13.92 -4.38
C LYS A 142 -7.46 13.38 -4.85
N VAL A 143 -7.64 13.13 -6.15
CA VAL A 143 -8.91 12.66 -6.71
C VAL A 143 -8.71 11.34 -7.46
N LYS A 144 -9.50 10.33 -7.14
CA LYS A 144 -9.52 9.05 -7.86
C LYS A 144 -10.06 9.25 -9.29
N THR A 145 -9.32 8.77 -10.28
CA THR A 145 -9.70 8.81 -11.70
C THR A 145 -10.38 7.53 -12.17
N ILE A 146 -10.26 6.46 -11.40
CA ILE A 146 -10.91 5.16 -11.63
C ILE A 146 -11.72 4.82 -10.38
N THR A 147 -12.99 4.52 -10.56
CA THR A 147 -13.90 4.18 -9.45
C THR A 147 -13.76 2.71 -9.06
N GLU A 148 -13.67 1.82 -10.04
CA GLU A 148 -13.64 0.38 -9.81
C GLU A 148 -12.85 -0.36 -10.89
N ILE A 149 -12.40 -1.55 -10.55
CA ILE A 149 -11.76 -2.47 -11.49
C ILE A 149 -12.50 -3.80 -11.54
N VAL A 150 -12.40 -4.47 -12.69
CA VAL A 150 -12.82 -5.85 -12.89
C VAL A 150 -11.59 -6.68 -13.21
N ILE A 151 -11.31 -7.70 -12.40
CA ILE A 151 -10.22 -8.64 -12.59
C ILE A 151 -10.70 -10.08 -12.32
N GLY A 152 -10.54 -10.97 -13.28
CA GLY A 152 -11.15 -12.28 -13.22
C GLY A 152 -12.68 -12.20 -13.05
N GLN A 153 -13.20 -12.83 -12.01
CA GLN A 153 -14.62 -12.77 -11.64
C GLN A 153 -14.99 -11.65 -10.65
N TYR A 154 -14.01 -10.87 -10.21
CA TYR A 154 -14.18 -9.91 -9.13
C TYR A 154 -14.32 -8.49 -9.66
N LYS A 155 -15.26 -7.74 -9.07
CA LYS A 155 -15.44 -6.31 -9.24
C LYS A 155 -15.06 -5.65 -7.92
N VAL A 156 -14.11 -4.72 -7.97
CA VAL A 156 -13.48 -4.14 -6.77
C VAL A 156 -13.43 -2.62 -6.88
N GLU A 157 -13.89 -1.93 -5.85
CA GLU A 157 -13.76 -0.47 -5.76
C GLU A 157 -12.29 -0.08 -5.53
N ALA A 158 -11.79 0.88 -6.30
CA ALA A 158 -10.47 1.46 -6.12
C ALA A 158 -10.42 2.31 -4.84
N TRP A 159 -9.35 2.16 -4.07
CA TRP A 159 -9.19 2.91 -2.82
C TRP A 159 -8.53 4.27 -3.04
N TYR A 160 -7.56 4.34 -3.96
CA TYR A 160 -6.73 5.51 -4.19
C TYR A 160 -6.57 5.82 -5.67
N PHE A 161 -6.01 6.97 -5.96
CA PHE A 161 -5.56 7.32 -7.30
C PHE A 161 -4.45 6.39 -7.78
N SER A 162 -4.44 6.11 -9.09
CA SER A 162 -3.31 5.50 -9.79
C SER A 162 -3.10 6.21 -11.14
N PRO A 163 -1.85 6.49 -11.55
CA PRO A 163 -1.54 7.35 -12.69
C PRO A 163 -1.67 6.64 -14.05
N PHE A 164 -2.81 6.01 -14.29
CA PHE A 164 -3.15 5.50 -15.61
C PHE A 164 -3.15 6.65 -16.63
N PRO A 165 -2.78 6.39 -17.90
CA PRO A 165 -2.92 7.39 -18.94
C PRO A 165 -4.34 7.96 -19.04
N GLU A 166 -4.49 9.25 -19.38
CA GLU A 166 -5.79 9.95 -19.39
C GLU A 166 -6.89 9.22 -20.18
N THR A 167 -6.50 8.52 -21.25
CA THR A 167 -7.43 7.71 -22.06
C THR A 167 -8.09 6.58 -21.29
N TYR A 168 -7.53 6.18 -20.13
CA TYR A 168 -8.05 5.14 -19.26
C TYR A 168 -8.74 5.70 -18.02
N HIS A 169 -8.97 7.01 -17.94
CA HIS A 169 -9.74 7.61 -16.85
C HIS A 169 -11.24 7.36 -17.07
N VAL A 170 -11.69 6.21 -16.62
CA VAL A 170 -13.07 5.71 -16.75
C VAL A 170 -13.57 5.17 -15.41
N ASP A 171 -14.88 5.06 -15.26
CA ASP A 171 -15.46 4.54 -14.02
C ASP A 171 -15.03 3.10 -13.75
N THR A 172 -15.03 2.25 -14.77
CA THR A 172 -14.67 0.83 -14.64
C THR A 172 -13.55 0.47 -15.61
N LEU A 173 -12.44 -0.09 -15.09
CA LEU A 173 -11.32 -0.58 -15.90
C LEU A 173 -11.25 -2.11 -15.79
N PHE A 174 -11.03 -2.80 -16.92
CA PHE A 174 -11.03 -4.26 -17.03
C PHE A 174 -9.62 -4.80 -17.16
N PHE A 175 -9.23 -5.77 -16.31
CA PHE A 175 -7.88 -6.35 -16.27
C PHE A 175 -7.88 -7.83 -16.65
N CYS A 176 -6.91 -8.23 -17.43
CA CYS A 176 -6.53 -9.64 -17.55
C CYS A 176 -5.92 -10.10 -16.22
N GLU A 177 -6.46 -11.15 -15.61
CA GLU A 177 -5.97 -11.67 -14.33
C GLU A 177 -4.59 -12.36 -14.40
N PHE A 178 -4.11 -12.67 -15.60
CA PHE A 178 -2.85 -13.38 -15.82
C PHE A 178 -1.68 -12.46 -16.19
N CYS A 179 -1.89 -11.45 -17.05
CA CYS A 179 -0.82 -10.56 -17.52
C CYS A 179 -1.00 -9.10 -17.07
N PHE A 180 -2.11 -8.78 -16.41
CA PHE A 180 -2.49 -7.46 -15.91
C PHE A 180 -2.66 -6.37 -16.98
N THR A 181 -2.68 -6.73 -18.27
CA THR A 181 -3.08 -5.78 -19.32
C THR A 181 -4.49 -5.29 -19.04
N PHE A 182 -4.74 -4.01 -19.24
CA PHE A 182 -6.00 -3.36 -18.89
C PHE A 182 -6.69 -2.78 -20.13
N PHE A 183 -8.03 -2.73 -20.05
CA PHE A 183 -8.91 -2.35 -21.15
C PHE A 183 -10.07 -1.50 -20.64
N ILE A 184 -10.57 -0.61 -21.50
CA ILE A 184 -11.76 0.21 -21.23
C ILE A 184 -13.03 -0.61 -21.39
N GLU A 185 -13.04 -1.49 -22.40
CA GLU A 185 -14.22 -2.28 -22.76
C GLU A 185 -14.06 -3.76 -22.40
N LYS A 186 -15.12 -4.34 -21.82
CA LYS A 186 -15.16 -5.78 -21.50
C LYS A 186 -14.98 -6.67 -22.74
N THR A 187 -15.44 -6.20 -23.91
CA THR A 187 -15.31 -6.90 -25.18
C THR A 187 -13.86 -7.05 -25.62
N GLU A 188 -13.03 -6.02 -25.36
CA GLU A 188 -11.59 -6.03 -25.62
C GLU A 188 -10.88 -7.03 -24.70
N LEU A 189 -11.21 -7.00 -23.38
CA LEU A 189 -10.71 -8.00 -22.44
C LEU A 189 -11.05 -9.42 -22.90
N ASN A 190 -12.30 -9.68 -23.26
CA ASN A 190 -12.72 -11.02 -23.72
C ASN A 190 -11.95 -11.49 -24.96
N ARG A 191 -11.67 -10.56 -25.91
CA ARG A 191 -10.83 -10.87 -27.08
C ARG A 191 -9.39 -11.17 -26.66
N HIS A 192 -8.82 -10.35 -25.75
CA HIS A 192 -7.50 -10.56 -25.23
C HIS A 192 -7.38 -11.92 -24.51
N MET A 193 -8.33 -12.29 -23.65
CA MET A 193 -8.32 -13.56 -22.88
C MET A 193 -8.24 -14.80 -23.79
N ASN A 194 -8.78 -14.72 -25.01
CA ASN A 194 -8.66 -15.80 -26.01
C ASN A 194 -7.26 -15.87 -26.66
N LEU A 195 -6.48 -14.79 -26.58
CA LEU A 195 -5.15 -14.66 -27.18
C LEU A 195 -4.02 -14.68 -26.15
N CYS A 196 -4.34 -14.45 -24.88
CA CYS A 196 -3.36 -14.40 -23.80
C CYS A 196 -2.78 -15.78 -23.54
N ASN A 197 -1.47 -15.90 -23.70
CA ASN A 197 -0.76 -17.16 -23.51
C ASN A 197 -0.37 -17.39 -22.03
N LEU A 198 -0.43 -16.34 -21.19
CA LEU A 198 -0.09 -16.48 -19.77
C LEU A 198 -1.26 -17.12 -19.01
N LYS A 199 -0.93 -18.12 -18.23
CA LYS A 199 -1.82 -18.77 -17.26
C LYS A 199 -1.22 -18.81 -15.86
N HIS A 200 -0.02 -18.28 -15.71
CA HIS A 200 0.72 -18.10 -14.46
C HIS A 200 1.58 -16.82 -14.56
N PRO A 201 2.08 -16.28 -13.44
CA PRO A 201 3.04 -15.18 -13.47
C PRO A 201 4.28 -15.53 -14.30
N PRO A 202 4.83 -14.59 -15.09
CA PRO A 202 5.99 -14.84 -15.96
C PRO A 202 7.29 -14.84 -15.15
N GLY A 203 7.54 -15.91 -14.42
CA GLY A 203 8.73 -16.01 -13.56
C GLY A 203 8.91 -17.44 -13.06
N ASN A 204 9.82 -17.58 -12.10
CA ASN A 204 10.11 -18.89 -11.50
C ASN A 204 9.15 -19.19 -10.37
N GLU A 205 8.47 -20.34 -10.42
CA GLU A 205 7.75 -20.84 -9.27
C GLU A 205 8.75 -21.31 -8.22
N ILE A 206 8.78 -20.63 -7.08
CA ILE A 206 9.75 -20.88 -6.01
C ILE A 206 9.16 -21.57 -4.78
N TYR A 207 7.84 -21.66 -4.71
CA TYR A 207 7.13 -22.34 -3.62
C TYR A 207 5.78 -22.84 -4.11
N ARG A 208 5.41 -24.04 -3.69
CA ARG A 208 4.08 -24.62 -3.95
C ARG A 208 3.57 -25.38 -2.74
N ASP A 209 2.35 -25.10 -2.36
CA ASP A 209 1.56 -25.85 -1.38
C ASP A 209 0.26 -26.36 -2.03
N ASP A 210 -0.59 -27.02 -1.29
CA ASP A 210 -1.81 -27.67 -1.81
C ASP A 210 -2.81 -26.71 -2.48
N LYS A 211 -2.74 -25.42 -2.18
CA LYS A 211 -3.67 -24.39 -2.67
C LYS A 211 -3.02 -23.16 -3.27
N ILE A 212 -1.76 -22.92 -2.94
CA ILE A 212 -1.08 -21.68 -3.29
C ILE A 212 0.29 -21.94 -3.90
N SER A 213 0.71 -21.00 -4.73
CA SER A 213 2.07 -20.93 -5.26
C SER A 213 2.64 -19.54 -5.14
N MET A 214 3.97 -19.45 -4.99
CA MET A 214 4.72 -18.21 -5.06
C MET A 214 5.65 -18.21 -6.26
N PHE A 215 5.62 -17.13 -7.01
CA PHE A 215 6.50 -16.88 -8.15
C PHE A 215 7.44 -15.72 -7.85
N GLU A 216 8.72 -15.86 -8.26
CA GLU A 216 9.67 -14.76 -8.31
C GLU A 216 9.72 -14.21 -9.73
N VAL A 217 9.42 -12.94 -9.90
CA VAL A 217 9.42 -12.23 -11.18
C VAL A 217 10.44 -11.09 -11.10
N ASP A 218 11.38 -11.06 -12.03
CA ASP A 218 12.41 -10.02 -12.08
C ASP A 218 11.90 -8.83 -12.92
N GLY A 219 11.79 -7.65 -12.30
CA GLY A 219 11.32 -6.43 -12.96
C GLY A 219 12.14 -6.00 -14.17
N LYS A 220 13.43 -6.40 -14.25
CA LYS A 220 14.28 -6.12 -15.41
C LYS A 220 13.87 -6.93 -16.65
N TYR A 221 13.45 -8.17 -16.47
CA TYR A 221 13.15 -9.06 -17.59
C TYR A 221 11.65 -9.08 -17.94
N GLU A 222 10.79 -8.82 -16.94
CA GLU A 222 9.34 -8.84 -17.09
C GLU A 222 8.74 -7.45 -16.79
N GLU A 223 9.34 -6.43 -17.38
CA GLU A 223 9.05 -5.01 -17.15
C GLU A 223 7.55 -4.71 -17.30
N PHE A 224 6.97 -5.06 -18.44
CA PHE A 224 5.55 -4.81 -18.74
C PHE A 224 4.58 -5.42 -17.71
N TYR A 225 4.85 -6.65 -17.30
CA TYR A 225 4.04 -7.32 -16.28
C TYR A 225 4.14 -6.61 -14.93
N CYS A 226 5.36 -6.26 -14.53
CA CYS A 226 5.63 -5.61 -13.25
C CYS A 226 5.10 -4.17 -13.21
N GLU A 227 5.18 -3.41 -14.30
CA GLU A 227 4.57 -2.09 -14.41
C GLU A 227 3.05 -2.15 -14.28
N ASN A 228 2.39 -3.07 -15.02
CA ASN A 228 0.94 -3.26 -14.91
C ASN A 228 0.51 -3.65 -13.49
N LEU A 229 1.30 -4.50 -12.82
CA LEU A 229 1.08 -4.83 -11.42
C LEU A 229 1.23 -3.59 -10.52
N CYS A 230 2.20 -2.71 -10.79
CA CYS A 230 2.36 -1.45 -10.07
C CYS A 230 1.16 -0.51 -10.25
N TYR A 231 0.56 -0.43 -11.44
CA TYR A 231 -0.68 0.30 -11.68
C TYR A 231 -1.83 -0.22 -10.81
N ILE A 232 -2.03 -1.55 -10.79
CA ILE A 232 -3.05 -2.19 -9.92
C ILE A 232 -2.73 -1.90 -8.45
N ALA A 233 -1.48 -2.10 -8.04
CA ALA A 233 -1.09 -1.93 -6.65
C ALA A 233 -1.33 -0.51 -6.14
N LYS A 234 -1.07 0.51 -6.96
CA LYS A 234 -1.29 1.92 -6.59
C LYS A 234 -2.76 2.24 -6.32
N LEU A 235 -3.70 1.55 -6.96
CA LEU A 235 -5.13 1.69 -6.65
C LEU A 235 -5.49 1.30 -5.20
N PHE A 236 -4.62 0.56 -4.51
CA PHE A 236 -4.85 0.03 -3.16
C PHE A 236 -3.75 0.41 -2.16
N LEU A 237 -2.69 1.12 -2.60
CA LEU A 237 -1.57 1.57 -1.78
C LEU A 237 -1.41 3.09 -1.89
N ASP A 238 -1.68 3.81 -0.81
CA ASP A 238 -1.63 5.30 -0.79
C ASP A 238 -0.21 5.81 -1.00
N HIS A 239 0.75 5.31 -0.23
CA HIS A 239 2.14 5.79 -0.20
C HIS A 239 3.04 5.21 -1.31
N LYS A 240 2.50 4.38 -2.22
CA LYS A 240 3.30 3.88 -3.34
C LYS A 240 3.72 5.04 -4.25
N THR A 241 5.03 5.12 -4.55
CA THR A 241 5.58 6.12 -5.46
C THR A 241 4.95 6.06 -6.85
N LEU A 242 4.91 7.19 -7.55
CA LEU A 242 4.38 7.30 -8.91
C LEU A 242 5.45 7.01 -9.99
N GLU A 243 6.68 6.82 -9.60
CA GLU A 243 7.77 6.42 -10.49
C GLU A 243 7.77 4.89 -10.61
N TYR A 244 7.66 4.39 -11.83
CA TYR A 244 7.54 2.96 -12.12
C TYR A 244 8.82 2.38 -12.73
N ASP A 245 9.98 2.73 -12.19
CA ASP A 245 11.18 1.97 -12.49
C ASP A 245 11.13 0.64 -11.75
N VAL A 246 10.83 -0.43 -12.46
CA VAL A 246 10.69 -1.79 -11.91
C VAL A 246 11.98 -2.61 -11.99
N GLU A 247 12.99 -2.16 -12.75
CA GLU A 247 14.26 -2.88 -12.94
C GLU A 247 14.98 -3.20 -11.62
N PRO A 248 15.01 -2.30 -10.60
CA PRO A 248 15.68 -2.56 -9.33
C PRO A 248 15.00 -3.62 -8.45
N PHE A 249 13.79 -4.08 -8.81
CA PHE A 249 12.95 -4.89 -7.93
C PHE A 249 12.80 -6.33 -8.40
N LEU A 250 12.64 -7.21 -7.41
CA LEU A 250 12.05 -8.54 -7.54
C LEU A 250 10.61 -8.49 -7.01
N PHE A 251 9.70 -9.12 -7.74
CA PHE A 251 8.29 -9.21 -7.38
C PHE A 251 7.97 -10.66 -6.99
N TYR A 252 7.45 -10.85 -5.79
CA TYR A 252 7.06 -12.16 -5.26
C TYR A 252 5.55 -12.26 -5.30
N ILE A 253 5.04 -13.02 -6.27
CA ILE A 253 3.62 -13.10 -6.62
C ILE A 253 2.99 -14.31 -5.95
N LEU A 254 1.98 -14.07 -5.09
CA LEU A 254 1.16 -15.12 -4.48
C LEU A 254 -0.06 -15.40 -5.35
N THR A 255 -0.29 -16.67 -5.62
CA THR A 255 -1.45 -17.15 -6.39
C THR A 255 -2.17 -18.29 -5.68
N GLU A 256 -3.49 -18.37 -5.84
CA GLU A 256 -4.26 -19.61 -5.72
C GLU A 256 -4.26 -20.26 -7.11
N TYR A 257 -4.32 -21.60 -7.20
CA TYR A 257 -4.33 -22.28 -8.51
C TYR A 257 -5.43 -23.33 -8.61
N ASP A 258 -5.94 -23.50 -9.80
CA ASP A 258 -6.91 -24.52 -10.19
C ASP A 258 -6.66 -25.00 -11.64
N ASP A 259 -7.61 -25.71 -12.22
CA ASP A 259 -7.49 -26.25 -13.59
C ASP A 259 -7.45 -25.16 -14.68
N TYR A 260 -7.87 -23.92 -14.38
CA TYR A 260 -7.85 -22.79 -15.31
C TYR A 260 -6.51 -22.03 -15.30
N GLY A 261 -5.77 -22.11 -14.20
CA GLY A 261 -4.48 -21.44 -14.06
C GLY A 261 -4.20 -20.95 -12.64
N TYR A 262 -3.34 -19.93 -12.57
CA TYR A 262 -2.86 -19.33 -11.31
C TYR A 262 -3.49 -17.97 -11.12
N HIS A 263 -4.42 -17.87 -10.17
CA HIS A 263 -5.20 -16.67 -9.89
C HIS A 263 -4.46 -15.74 -8.91
N PHE A 264 -4.33 -14.50 -9.27
CA PHE A 264 -3.62 -13.51 -8.47
C PHE A 264 -4.30 -13.26 -7.13
N VAL A 265 -3.56 -13.44 -6.05
CA VAL A 265 -4.00 -13.20 -4.67
C VAL A 265 -3.39 -11.91 -4.11
N GLY A 266 -2.11 -11.71 -4.36
CA GLY A 266 -1.35 -10.60 -3.84
C GLY A 266 0.14 -10.72 -4.14
N TYR A 267 0.92 -9.78 -3.69
CA TYR A 267 2.36 -9.78 -3.89
C TYR A 267 3.09 -8.97 -2.82
N PHE A 268 4.38 -9.13 -2.76
CA PHE A 268 5.28 -8.11 -2.25
C PHE A 268 6.43 -7.87 -3.24
N SER A 269 6.98 -6.65 -3.21
CA SER A 269 8.21 -6.32 -3.93
C SER A 269 9.38 -6.21 -2.95
N LYS A 270 10.58 -6.47 -3.46
CA LYS A 270 11.84 -6.35 -2.72
C LYS A 270 12.88 -5.76 -3.65
N GLU A 271 13.64 -4.77 -3.18
CA GLU A 271 14.81 -4.29 -3.91
C GLU A 271 15.87 -5.40 -4.02
N LYS A 272 16.48 -5.52 -5.21
CA LYS A 272 17.62 -6.43 -5.42
C LYS A 272 18.80 -6.08 -4.52
N VAL A 273 18.98 -4.78 -4.26
CA VAL A 273 19.97 -4.22 -3.34
C VAL A 273 19.32 -3.10 -2.55
N SER A 274 18.96 -3.36 -1.31
CA SER A 274 18.43 -2.33 -0.43
C SER A 274 19.54 -1.69 0.39
N SER A 275 19.67 -0.35 0.31
CA SER A 275 20.62 0.42 1.11
C SER A 275 20.30 0.38 2.60
N GLU A 276 19.03 0.27 2.92
CA GLU A 276 18.51 0.21 4.29
C GLU A 276 18.35 -1.23 4.81
N GLY A 277 18.62 -2.23 3.95
CA GLY A 277 18.43 -3.64 4.28
C GLY A 277 16.97 -4.04 4.39
N ASN A 278 16.05 -3.36 3.69
CA ASN A 278 14.63 -3.75 3.64
C ASN A 278 14.48 -5.12 2.95
N ASN A 279 13.66 -5.99 3.53
CA ASN A 279 13.36 -7.29 2.92
C ASN A 279 12.02 -7.28 2.17
N LEU A 280 11.30 -6.16 2.25
CA LEU A 280 10.02 -5.94 1.61
C LEU A 280 9.79 -4.44 1.43
N SER A 281 9.48 -4.01 0.19
CA SER A 281 9.17 -2.61 -0.12
C SER A 281 7.65 -2.40 -0.15
N CYS A 282 6.94 -2.96 -1.12
CA CYS A 282 5.49 -2.87 -1.19
C CYS A 282 4.85 -4.23 -0.90
N ILE A 283 3.68 -4.22 -0.24
CA ILE A 283 2.87 -5.43 0.00
C ILE A 283 1.40 -5.15 -0.27
N LEU A 284 0.76 -6.03 -1.04
CA LEU A 284 -0.67 -5.98 -1.34
C LEU A 284 -1.26 -7.38 -1.29
N VAL A 285 -2.41 -7.52 -0.62
CA VAL A 285 -3.35 -8.62 -0.83
C VAL A 285 -4.64 -8.02 -1.40
N MET A 286 -5.09 -8.55 -2.52
CA MET A 286 -6.30 -8.06 -3.19
C MET A 286 -7.49 -8.06 -2.23
N PRO A 287 -8.36 -7.02 -2.24
CA PRO A 287 -9.45 -6.88 -1.28
C PRO A 287 -10.33 -8.11 -1.13
N PHE A 288 -10.63 -8.82 -2.24
CA PHE A 288 -11.42 -10.04 -2.25
C PHE A 288 -10.69 -11.28 -1.70
N CYS A 289 -9.37 -11.18 -1.49
CA CYS A 289 -8.53 -12.23 -0.89
C CYS A 289 -8.12 -11.93 0.55
N GLN A 290 -8.49 -10.76 1.09
CA GLN A 290 -8.14 -10.36 2.45
C GLN A 290 -8.83 -11.22 3.51
N ARG A 291 -8.31 -11.17 4.75
CA ARG A 291 -8.79 -11.92 5.93
C ARG A 291 -8.69 -13.46 5.82
N LYS A 292 -7.99 -13.98 4.81
CA LYS A 292 -7.68 -15.41 4.65
C LYS A 292 -6.30 -15.79 5.22
N GLY A 293 -5.55 -14.84 5.78
CA GLY A 293 -4.22 -15.05 6.36
C GLY A 293 -3.05 -14.80 5.40
N TYR A 294 -3.32 -14.41 4.15
CA TYR A 294 -2.30 -14.23 3.11
C TYR A 294 -1.34 -13.06 3.38
N GLY A 295 -1.80 -11.98 4.02
CA GLY A 295 -0.90 -10.88 4.38
C GLY A 295 0.22 -11.33 5.32
N LYS A 296 -0.12 -12.08 6.37
CA LYS A 296 0.90 -12.65 7.27
C LYS A 296 1.76 -13.72 6.59
N PHE A 297 1.21 -14.48 5.64
CA PHE A 297 1.97 -15.43 4.84
C PHE A 297 3.03 -14.70 4.01
N LEU A 298 2.68 -13.63 3.29
CA LEU A 298 3.63 -12.83 2.50
C LEU A 298 4.74 -12.25 3.38
N ILE A 299 4.39 -11.73 4.56
CA ILE A 299 5.37 -11.24 5.54
C ILE A 299 6.28 -12.38 6.01
N ASP A 300 5.71 -13.52 6.43
CA ASP A 300 6.51 -14.68 6.89
C ASP A 300 7.43 -15.21 5.77
N PHE A 301 6.95 -15.18 4.52
CA PHE A 301 7.72 -15.55 3.35
C PHE A 301 8.92 -14.61 3.12
N SER A 302 8.74 -13.30 3.25
CA SER A 302 9.85 -12.32 3.15
C SER A 302 10.93 -12.57 4.20
N TYR A 303 10.55 -12.92 5.43
CA TYR A 303 11.49 -13.31 6.48
C TYR A 303 12.15 -14.67 6.23
N LEU A 304 11.43 -15.62 5.61
CA LEU A 304 12.03 -16.90 5.19
C LEU A 304 13.14 -16.67 4.16
N LEU A 305 12.93 -15.79 3.17
CA LEU A 305 13.95 -15.39 2.21
C LEU A 305 15.15 -14.74 2.91
N SER A 306 14.93 -13.78 3.82
CA SER A 306 15.99 -13.13 4.60
C SER A 306 16.84 -14.15 5.38
N LYS A 307 16.22 -15.14 6.00
CA LYS A 307 16.93 -16.24 6.69
C LYS A 307 17.80 -17.05 5.74
N LYS A 308 17.33 -17.31 4.51
CA LYS A 308 18.13 -17.98 3.47
C LYS A 308 19.29 -17.11 2.99
N GLU A 309 19.12 -15.80 2.94
CA GLU A 309 20.16 -14.80 2.66
C GLU A 309 21.12 -14.60 3.83
N LYS A 310 20.79 -15.10 5.01
CA LYS A 310 21.51 -14.87 6.29
C LYS A 310 21.56 -13.40 6.68
N THR A 311 20.45 -12.69 6.46
CA THR A 311 20.28 -11.27 6.78
C THR A 311 19.12 -11.08 7.75
N TYR A 312 19.10 -9.92 8.42
CA TYR A 312 17.95 -9.43 9.18
C TYR A 312 17.21 -8.41 8.32
N GLY A 313 15.91 -8.50 8.28
CA GLY A 313 15.10 -7.63 7.44
C GLY A 313 13.92 -7.02 8.18
N GLY A 314 13.29 -6.10 7.51
CA GLY A 314 12.03 -5.46 7.91
C GLY A 314 11.41 -4.75 6.71
N PRO A 315 10.20 -4.27 6.83
CA PRO A 315 9.55 -3.52 5.75
C PRO A 315 10.21 -2.16 5.53
N GLU A 316 10.02 -1.64 4.32
CA GLU A 316 10.23 -0.23 4.01
C GLU A 316 9.16 0.63 4.71
N HIS A 317 9.55 1.82 5.15
CA HIS A 317 8.65 2.80 5.77
C HIS A 317 8.34 3.96 4.79
N PRO A 318 7.14 4.60 4.93
CA PRO A 318 6.10 4.37 5.93
C PRO A 318 5.21 3.18 5.60
N LEU A 319 4.70 2.51 6.64
CA LEU A 319 3.71 1.45 6.50
C LEU A 319 2.29 2.04 6.44
N SER A 320 1.43 1.50 5.57
CA SER A 320 -0.01 1.79 5.67
C SER A 320 -0.60 1.25 6.98
N ASP A 321 -1.76 1.77 7.42
CA ASP A 321 -2.45 1.30 8.62
C ASP A 321 -2.66 -0.22 8.62
N LEU A 322 -3.08 -0.78 7.48
CA LEU A 322 -3.25 -2.24 7.31
C LEU A 322 -1.91 -2.97 7.34
N GLY A 323 -0.88 -2.40 6.72
CA GLY A 323 0.48 -2.91 6.74
C GLY A 323 1.02 -2.97 8.17
N PHE A 324 0.97 -1.84 8.88
CA PHE A 324 1.42 -1.74 10.27
C PHE A 324 0.68 -2.72 11.19
N SER A 325 -0.64 -2.75 11.13
CA SER A 325 -1.44 -3.68 11.95
C SER A 325 -1.08 -5.15 11.70
N THR A 326 -0.82 -5.51 10.43
CA THR A 326 -0.47 -6.89 10.05
C THR A 326 0.95 -7.23 10.52
N TYR A 327 1.93 -6.33 10.33
CA TYR A 327 3.30 -6.50 10.80
C TYR A 327 3.39 -6.57 12.32
N PHE A 328 2.74 -5.65 13.02
CA PHE A 328 2.72 -5.64 14.48
C PHE A 328 2.14 -6.93 15.06
N SER A 329 1.04 -7.40 14.48
CA SER A 329 0.45 -8.69 14.84
C SER A 329 1.38 -9.87 14.55
N TYR A 330 2.06 -9.88 13.41
CA TYR A 330 3.05 -10.91 13.04
C TYR A 330 4.25 -10.89 13.98
N TRP A 331 4.88 -9.74 14.20
CA TRP A 331 6.02 -9.59 15.07
C TRP A 331 5.69 -10.00 16.52
N THR A 332 4.54 -9.56 17.04
CA THR A 332 4.06 -9.98 18.37
C THR A 332 4.00 -11.49 18.47
N GLN A 333 3.38 -12.17 17.51
CA GLN A 333 3.26 -13.63 17.53
C GLN A 333 4.63 -14.32 17.46
N LYS A 334 5.54 -13.86 16.60
CA LYS A 334 6.90 -14.43 16.47
C LYS A 334 7.73 -14.21 17.73
N LEU A 335 7.66 -13.02 18.33
CA LEU A 335 8.38 -12.73 19.58
C LEU A 335 7.82 -13.52 20.78
N CYS A 336 6.50 -13.65 20.90
CA CYS A 336 5.89 -14.47 21.95
C CYS A 336 6.33 -15.94 21.84
N ILE A 337 6.38 -16.51 20.63
CA ILE A 337 6.88 -17.87 20.42
C ILE A 337 8.35 -17.95 20.79
N ALA A 338 9.19 -17.05 20.28
CA ALA A 338 10.63 -17.05 20.53
C ALA A 338 10.96 -16.95 22.04
N LEU A 339 10.28 -16.03 22.76
CA LEU A 339 10.47 -15.86 24.21
C LEU A 339 9.98 -17.08 25.01
N LYS A 340 8.90 -17.73 24.58
CA LYS A 340 8.34 -18.91 25.25
C LYS A 340 9.21 -20.16 25.08
N GLU A 341 9.82 -20.32 23.89
CA GLU A 341 10.69 -21.46 23.58
C GLU A 341 12.11 -21.29 24.12
N PHE A 342 12.51 -20.08 24.45
CA PHE A 342 13.84 -19.79 25.01
C PHE A 342 13.94 -20.28 26.45
N LYS A 343 14.99 -21.07 26.75
CA LYS A 343 15.13 -21.79 28.03
C LYS A 343 16.13 -21.17 29.01
N GLU A 344 16.94 -20.21 28.53
CA GLU A 344 17.94 -19.54 29.35
C GLU A 344 17.31 -18.36 30.09
N GLU A 345 17.89 -18.00 31.25
CA GLU A 345 17.37 -16.87 32.07
C GLU A 345 17.60 -15.50 31.45
N VAL A 346 18.62 -15.36 30.56
CA VAL A 346 19.00 -14.09 29.98
C VAL A 346 18.95 -14.18 28.48
N ILE A 347 18.14 -13.32 27.86
CA ILE A 347 18.06 -13.17 26.39
C ILE A 347 18.44 -11.77 25.98
N SER A 348 19.27 -11.64 24.95
CA SER A 348 19.61 -10.35 24.33
C SER A 348 18.68 -10.07 23.15
N ILE A 349 18.50 -8.78 22.80
CA ILE A 349 17.80 -8.39 21.57
C ILE A 349 18.47 -8.97 20.34
N SER A 350 19.82 -9.03 20.33
CA SER A 350 20.59 -9.67 19.23
C SER A 350 20.24 -11.16 19.08
N LYS A 351 20.00 -11.86 20.19
CA LYS A 351 19.56 -13.27 20.16
C LYS A 351 18.14 -13.41 19.60
N LEU A 352 17.25 -12.48 19.94
CA LEU A 352 15.90 -12.43 19.36
C LEU A 352 15.97 -12.14 17.85
N GLN A 353 16.87 -11.26 17.38
CA GLN A 353 17.09 -11.05 15.95
C GLN A 353 17.54 -12.35 15.24
N GLU A 354 18.49 -13.06 15.82
CA GLU A 354 18.98 -14.33 15.27
C GLU A 354 17.86 -15.36 15.12
N ILE A 355 17.02 -15.51 16.16
CA ILE A 355 15.92 -16.47 16.17
C ILE A 355 14.84 -16.07 15.17
N THR A 356 14.42 -14.80 15.16
CA THR A 356 13.23 -14.34 14.44
C THR A 356 13.54 -13.84 13.03
N GLY A 357 14.74 -13.30 12.78
CA GLY A 357 15.10 -12.58 11.57
C GLY A 357 14.64 -11.12 11.55
N ILE A 358 13.94 -10.66 12.60
CA ILE A 358 13.38 -9.31 12.70
C ILE A 358 14.48 -8.33 13.10
N ARG A 359 14.45 -7.10 12.57
CA ARG A 359 15.42 -6.05 12.90
C ARG A 359 15.36 -5.63 14.36
N TYR A 360 16.49 -5.17 14.89
CA TYR A 360 16.62 -4.65 16.24
C TYR A 360 15.55 -3.61 16.62
N HIS A 361 15.35 -2.62 15.77
CA HIS A 361 14.41 -1.54 16.02
C HIS A 361 12.95 -2.01 16.09
N ASP A 362 12.57 -2.94 15.21
CA ASP A 362 11.22 -3.52 15.18
C ASP A 362 10.95 -4.38 16.43
N ILE A 363 11.94 -5.17 16.87
CA ILE A 363 11.85 -5.94 18.11
C ILE A 363 11.68 -5.00 19.31
N LEU A 364 12.53 -3.98 19.41
CA LEU A 364 12.50 -3.03 20.50
C LEU A 364 11.16 -2.30 20.57
N ARG A 365 10.65 -1.84 19.43
CA ARG A 365 9.33 -1.22 19.33
C ARG A 365 8.23 -2.12 19.85
N VAL A 366 8.14 -3.35 19.36
CA VAL A 366 7.09 -4.29 19.78
C VAL A 366 7.18 -4.60 21.27
N LEU A 367 8.38 -4.86 21.80
CA LEU A 367 8.56 -5.13 23.25
C LEU A 367 8.17 -3.93 24.11
N THR A 368 8.43 -2.71 23.63
CA THR A 368 8.04 -1.48 24.32
C THR A 368 6.53 -1.27 24.28
N ASP A 369 5.92 -1.36 23.09
CA ASP A 369 4.48 -1.14 22.90
C ASP A 369 3.61 -2.18 23.64
N LEU A 370 4.15 -3.39 23.85
CA LEU A 370 3.51 -4.46 24.62
C LEU A 370 3.84 -4.40 26.12
N GLU A 371 4.61 -3.38 26.58
CA GLU A 371 5.08 -3.25 27.97
C GLU A 371 5.86 -4.47 28.48
N LEU A 372 6.46 -5.24 27.56
CA LEU A 372 7.32 -6.38 27.90
C LEU A 372 8.74 -5.94 28.26
N LEU A 373 9.17 -4.76 27.84
CA LEU A 373 10.47 -4.18 28.18
C LEU A 373 10.31 -3.25 29.38
N ARG A 374 11.02 -3.53 30.47
CA ARG A 374 11.05 -2.70 31.68
C ARG A 374 12.47 -2.33 32.03
N TYR A 375 12.61 -1.20 32.72
CA TYR A 375 13.89 -0.75 33.25
C TYR A 375 13.86 -0.89 34.78
N HIS A 376 14.81 -1.65 35.34
CA HIS A 376 14.95 -1.88 36.76
C HIS A 376 16.43 -1.98 37.13
N ASP A 377 16.85 -1.26 38.16
CA ASP A 377 18.22 -1.26 38.72
C ASP A 377 19.34 -1.07 37.65
N GLY A 378 19.12 -0.15 36.70
CA GLY A 378 20.13 0.14 35.68
C GLY A 378 20.14 -0.83 34.50
N GLN A 379 19.22 -1.81 34.45
CA GLN A 379 19.15 -2.83 33.41
C GLN A 379 17.79 -2.87 32.73
N HIS A 380 17.78 -3.23 31.44
CA HIS A 380 16.55 -3.55 30.74
C HIS A 380 16.19 -5.03 30.96
N ILE A 381 14.97 -5.28 31.40
CA ILE A 381 14.44 -6.60 31.69
C ILE A 381 13.29 -6.89 30.74
N ILE A 382 13.28 -8.07 30.12
CA ILE A 382 12.17 -8.56 29.32
C ILE A 382 11.26 -9.41 30.21
N VAL A 383 10.00 -9.02 30.35
CA VAL A 383 9.00 -9.76 31.10
C VAL A 383 8.44 -10.89 30.22
N ALA A 384 8.91 -12.12 30.45
CA ALA A 384 8.55 -13.28 29.62
C ALA A 384 7.67 -14.29 30.39
N ASP A 385 6.70 -13.82 31.18
CA ASP A 385 5.72 -14.71 31.83
C ASP A 385 4.87 -15.44 30.77
N GLY A 386 4.79 -16.77 30.87
CA GLY A 386 4.13 -17.62 29.90
C GLY A 386 2.64 -17.30 29.72
N ASN A 387 1.93 -16.90 30.78
CA ASN A 387 0.51 -16.55 30.71
C ASN A 387 0.33 -15.21 30.00
N ILE A 388 1.21 -14.23 30.25
CA ILE A 388 1.20 -12.94 29.58
C ILE A 388 1.48 -13.14 28.09
N LEU A 389 2.50 -13.92 27.73
CA LEU A 389 2.86 -14.22 26.35
C LEU A 389 1.71 -14.93 25.60
N ASP A 390 1.01 -15.87 26.25
CA ASP A 390 -0.15 -16.56 25.67
C ASP A 390 -1.34 -15.61 25.43
N GLN A 391 -1.57 -14.67 26.34
CA GLN A 391 -2.60 -13.64 26.19
C GLN A 391 -2.28 -12.69 25.04
N LEU A 392 -1.03 -12.21 24.95
CA LEU A 392 -0.57 -11.34 23.88
C LEU A 392 -0.62 -12.04 22.53
N TYR A 393 -0.18 -13.29 22.45
CA TYR A 393 -0.27 -14.09 21.23
C TYR A 393 -1.71 -14.20 20.71
N LYS A 394 -2.67 -14.48 21.60
CA LYS A 394 -4.10 -14.57 21.27
C LYS A 394 -4.66 -13.20 20.85
N LYS A 395 -4.32 -12.13 21.59
CA LYS A 395 -4.74 -10.75 21.29
C LYS A 395 -4.21 -10.26 19.93
N ALA A 396 -3.02 -10.71 19.54
CA ALA A 396 -2.45 -10.43 18.21
C ALA A 396 -3.26 -11.03 17.05
N GLY A 397 -4.32 -11.78 17.32
CA GLY A 397 -5.28 -12.24 16.34
C GLY A 397 -4.93 -13.58 15.69
N ARG A 398 -5.59 -13.87 14.55
CA ARG A 398 -5.43 -15.16 13.87
C ARG A 398 -4.02 -15.33 13.34
N ALA A 399 -3.52 -16.56 13.35
CA ALA A 399 -2.32 -16.95 12.61
C ALA A 399 -2.48 -16.67 11.12
N GLY A 400 -1.37 -16.47 10.42
CA GLY A 400 -1.34 -16.41 8.97
C GLY A 400 -1.70 -17.77 8.32
N TYR A 401 -1.78 -17.77 6.99
CA TYR A 401 -1.75 -19.04 6.24
C TYR A 401 -0.42 -19.74 6.56
N PRO A 402 -0.41 -21.07 6.83
CA PRO A 402 0.80 -21.76 7.30
C PRO A 402 1.86 -21.79 6.21
N LEU A 403 3.06 -21.33 6.53
CA LEU A 403 4.24 -21.42 5.66
C LEU A 403 5.00 -22.72 5.98
N LYS A 404 5.35 -23.48 4.94
CA LYS A 404 6.12 -24.74 5.00
C LYS A 404 7.51 -24.48 4.40
N PRO A 405 8.54 -24.16 5.21
CA PRO A 405 9.87 -23.77 4.71
C PRO A 405 10.55 -24.82 3.83
N GLU A 406 10.22 -26.09 4.03
CA GLU A 406 10.74 -27.24 3.27
C GLU A 406 10.25 -27.27 1.82
N LYS A 407 9.16 -26.54 1.50
CA LYS A 407 8.61 -26.43 0.14
C LYS A 407 9.22 -25.29 -0.68
N LEU A 408 10.11 -24.49 -0.08
CA LEU A 408 10.82 -23.42 -0.77
C LEU A 408 11.96 -23.99 -1.61
N ILE A 409 11.89 -23.80 -2.94
CA ILE A 409 12.95 -24.11 -3.91
C ILE A 409 13.47 -22.78 -4.45
N TRP A 410 14.48 -22.23 -3.79
CA TRP A 410 14.97 -20.89 -4.10
C TRP A 410 16.43 -20.71 -3.69
N THR A 411 17.14 -19.91 -4.46
CA THR A 411 18.52 -19.45 -4.15
C THR A 411 18.53 -17.93 -4.14
N PRO A 412 19.26 -17.30 -3.19
CA PRO A 412 19.37 -15.85 -3.11
C PRO A 412 19.83 -15.23 -4.43
N TYR A 413 19.22 -14.08 -4.76
CA TYR A 413 19.66 -13.27 -5.91
C TYR A 413 21.13 -12.89 -5.73
N LYS A 414 21.93 -13.14 -6.77
CA LYS A 414 23.34 -12.74 -6.80
C LYS A 414 23.51 -11.67 -7.86
N LEU A 415 24.00 -10.50 -7.46
CA LEU A 415 24.49 -9.53 -8.42
C LEU A 415 25.59 -10.21 -9.24
N ARG A 416 25.36 -10.38 -10.53
CA ARG A 416 26.46 -10.66 -11.46
C ARG A 416 27.11 -9.31 -11.71
N TYR A 417 28.28 -9.12 -11.08
CA TYR A 417 29.17 -8.07 -11.54
C TYR A 417 29.69 -8.56 -12.89
N ASP A 418 29.14 -8.03 -13.98
CA ASP A 418 29.73 -8.16 -15.30
C ASP A 418 31.05 -7.34 -15.25
N PHE A 419 32.15 -8.05 -15.10
CA PHE A 419 33.48 -7.49 -15.21
C PHE A 419 33.81 -7.17 -16.67
#